data_74a48fb40aae45546aea0d2bdca0b5b2
#
_entry.id   74a48fb40aae45546aea0d2bdca0b5b2
#
_cell.length_a   1.000
_cell.length_b   1.000
_cell.length_c   1.000
_cell.angle_alpha   90.00
_cell.angle_beta   90.00
_cell.angle_gamma   90.00
#
_symmetry.space_group_name_H-M   'P 1'
#
loop_
_entity.id
_entity.type
_entity.pdbx_description
1 polymer ?
#
loop_
_entity_poly.entity_id
_entity_poly.type
_entity_poly.pdbx_seq_one_letter_code
_entity_poly.pdbx_strand_id
1 'polypeptide(L)'
;LAIIMILFLVPMMGAQTIGAGIIFKTYTGAPEWVGIVVMGITVILYCMAGGIRSIMITDVIQGILMVATAVVTFFVSLQLGGGMEVINQHLADTDMSLLSHPGQNNSMPWQNYVSMIIMWSFFTIGQPHLFTKFFTMKNYNVMFKAVLLGTLGMWFSATLIEWCGVTGRMSFPNLTGTDTDFIVPLILQAGVHPVISSLMVAGIFSAGMSTVSGVLITSTSAVTRDLYQKIFNKEATDKDAFIMSRYVTVGLGVLAICIGIYKPSSIFQLVLFSFGGLGIWAAPILAGLYWKRATKVGAFASVIVGEIVYILLTTTFTSLTFGFNPLIVAWIIAMVVLIVVSLCTKPASAETIRRHFDDLEKC
;
A
#
# COMPACT_ATOMS: atom_id res chain seq x y z
N LEU A 1 12.77 -9.82 -11.43
CA LEU A 1 12.28 -8.97 -10.33
C LEU A 1 11.09 -8.10 -10.74
N ALA A 2 11.16 -7.34 -11.85
CA ALA A 2 10.06 -6.47 -12.30
C ALA A 2 8.70 -7.20 -12.39
N ILE A 3 8.67 -8.43 -12.92
CA ILE A 3 7.47 -9.26 -13.01
C ILE A 3 6.92 -9.58 -11.61
N ILE A 4 7.79 -9.97 -10.69
CA ILE A 4 7.40 -10.27 -9.30
C ILE A 4 6.81 -9.04 -8.62
N MET A 5 7.46 -7.89 -8.79
CA MET A 5 6.97 -6.62 -8.25
C MET A 5 5.56 -6.28 -8.77
N ILE A 6 5.31 -6.47 -10.06
CA ILE A 6 4.01 -6.20 -10.68
C ILE A 6 2.92 -7.12 -10.13
N LEU A 7 3.26 -8.39 -9.83
CA LEU A 7 2.33 -9.36 -9.24
C LEU A 7 1.69 -8.85 -7.95
N PHE A 8 2.42 -8.08 -7.14
CA PHE A 8 1.91 -7.50 -5.89
C PHE A 8 1.38 -6.07 -6.05
N LEU A 9 1.93 -5.30 -6.98
CA LEU A 9 1.48 -3.93 -7.21
C LEU A 9 0.12 -3.85 -7.89
N VAL A 10 -0.20 -4.78 -8.80
CA VAL A 10 -1.50 -4.76 -9.52
C VAL A 10 -2.68 -5.06 -8.59
N PRO A 11 -2.66 -6.06 -7.69
CA PRO A 11 -3.71 -6.24 -6.69
C PRO A 11 -3.86 -5.04 -5.74
N MET A 12 -2.76 -4.37 -5.39
CA MET A 12 -2.80 -3.15 -4.59
C MET A 12 -3.57 -2.03 -5.30
N MET A 13 -3.35 -1.84 -6.61
CA MET A 13 -4.14 -0.89 -7.40
C MET A 13 -5.61 -1.30 -7.46
N GLY A 14 -5.90 -2.61 -7.64
CA GLY A 14 -7.25 -3.16 -7.62
C GLY A 14 -7.99 -2.88 -6.32
N ALA A 15 -7.34 -3.04 -5.17
CA ALA A 15 -7.91 -2.72 -3.87
C ALA A 15 -8.38 -1.25 -3.77
N GLN A 16 -7.59 -0.32 -4.29
CA GLN A 16 -7.95 1.10 -4.31
C GLN A 16 -9.15 1.38 -5.23
N THR A 17 -9.24 0.70 -6.38
CA THR A 17 -10.38 0.88 -7.29
C THR A 17 -11.67 0.31 -6.70
N ILE A 18 -11.62 -0.76 -5.90
CA ILE A 18 -12.77 -1.28 -5.15
C ILE A 18 -13.32 -0.19 -4.20
N GLY A 19 -12.44 0.50 -3.46
CA GLY A 19 -12.83 1.60 -2.58
C GLY A 19 -13.62 2.69 -3.33
N ALA A 20 -13.19 3.06 -4.53
CA ALA A 20 -13.92 4.00 -5.39
C ALA A 20 -15.31 3.47 -5.79
N GLY A 21 -15.42 2.18 -6.11
CA GLY A 21 -16.70 1.54 -6.41
C GLY A 21 -17.68 1.60 -5.25
N ILE A 22 -17.22 1.28 -4.04
CA ILE A 22 -17.99 1.35 -2.80
C ILE A 22 -18.55 2.75 -2.57
N ILE A 23 -17.70 3.76 -2.67
CA ILE A 23 -18.11 5.16 -2.51
C ILE A 23 -19.16 5.55 -3.54
N PHE A 24 -18.90 5.22 -4.81
CA PHE A 24 -19.81 5.57 -5.89
C PHE A 24 -21.19 4.96 -5.69
N LYS A 25 -21.26 3.67 -5.29
CA LYS A 25 -22.51 2.99 -4.97
C LYS A 25 -23.22 3.65 -3.80
N THR A 26 -22.51 3.98 -2.72
CA THR A 26 -23.11 4.57 -1.50
C THR A 26 -23.79 5.91 -1.80
N TYR A 27 -23.18 6.75 -2.65
CA TYR A 27 -23.67 8.11 -2.90
C TYR A 27 -24.62 8.23 -4.08
N THR A 28 -24.48 7.41 -5.10
CA THR A 28 -25.27 7.51 -6.33
C THR A 28 -26.31 6.39 -6.47
N GLY A 29 -26.20 5.30 -5.71
CA GLY A 29 -26.98 4.09 -5.91
C GLY A 29 -26.57 3.29 -7.16
N ALA A 30 -25.63 3.77 -7.96
CA ALA A 30 -25.16 3.08 -9.15
C ALA A 30 -24.32 1.84 -8.78
N PRO A 31 -24.21 0.84 -9.67
CA PRO A 31 -23.38 -0.33 -9.43
C PRO A 31 -21.89 0.04 -9.16
N GLU A 32 -21.22 -0.71 -8.28
CA GLU A 32 -19.81 -0.46 -7.88
C GLU A 32 -18.85 -0.38 -9.08
N TRP A 33 -19.07 -1.22 -10.11
CA TRP A 33 -18.21 -1.23 -11.28
C TRP A 33 -18.11 0.13 -12.00
N VAL A 34 -19.14 0.97 -11.89
CA VAL A 34 -19.14 2.32 -12.50
C VAL A 34 -18.07 3.19 -11.83
N GLY A 35 -18.03 3.22 -10.49
CA GLY A 35 -17.02 3.96 -9.74
C GLY A 35 -15.60 3.44 -9.97
N ILE A 36 -15.46 2.10 -10.07
CA ILE A 36 -14.18 1.45 -10.38
C ILE A 36 -13.65 1.90 -11.75
N VAL A 37 -14.51 1.88 -12.76
CA VAL A 37 -14.14 2.27 -14.14
C VAL A 37 -13.85 3.77 -14.23
N VAL A 38 -14.69 4.61 -13.62
CA VAL A 38 -14.50 6.08 -13.61
C VAL A 38 -13.16 6.44 -12.97
N MET A 39 -12.87 5.90 -11.78
CA MET A 39 -11.58 6.15 -11.13
C MET A 39 -10.41 5.62 -11.95
N GLY A 40 -10.50 4.38 -12.42
CA GLY A 40 -9.42 3.74 -13.17
C GLY A 40 -9.09 4.50 -14.45
N ILE A 41 -10.08 4.88 -15.26
CA ILE A 41 -9.89 5.69 -16.46
C ILE A 41 -9.30 7.06 -16.13
N THR A 42 -9.80 7.72 -15.09
CA THR A 42 -9.28 9.03 -14.68
C THR A 42 -7.81 8.95 -14.33
N VAL A 43 -7.39 7.94 -13.55
CA VAL A 43 -5.98 7.75 -13.18
C VAL A 43 -5.12 7.45 -14.41
N ILE A 44 -5.56 6.55 -15.28
CA ILE A 44 -4.84 6.25 -16.53
C ILE A 44 -4.60 7.53 -17.34
N LEU A 45 -5.63 8.32 -17.54
CA LEU A 45 -5.55 9.54 -18.39
C LEU A 45 -4.57 10.57 -17.82
N TYR A 46 -4.64 10.89 -16.52
CA TYR A 46 -3.72 11.90 -15.98
C TYR A 46 -2.28 11.38 -15.81
N CYS A 47 -2.09 10.07 -15.55
CA CYS A 47 -0.76 9.47 -15.54
C CYS A 47 -0.10 9.52 -16.93
N MET A 48 -0.87 9.27 -17.99
CA MET A 48 -0.38 9.37 -19.38
C MET A 48 -0.06 10.80 -19.79
N ALA A 49 -0.84 11.79 -19.31
CA ALA A 49 -0.71 13.19 -19.74
C ALA A 49 0.42 13.92 -18.99
N GLY A 50 0.58 13.70 -17.69
CA GLY A 50 1.38 14.57 -16.84
C GLY A 50 2.70 13.99 -16.30
N GLY A 51 2.88 12.68 -16.36
CA GLY A 51 4.07 12.03 -15.78
C GLY A 51 4.24 12.28 -14.27
N ILE A 52 5.43 12.00 -13.75
CA ILE A 52 5.72 12.02 -12.31
C ILE A 52 5.54 13.43 -11.68
N ARG A 53 5.88 14.50 -12.40
CA ARG A 53 5.77 15.87 -11.88
C ARG A 53 4.31 16.28 -11.64
N SER A 54 3.43 15.94 -12.56
CA SER A 54 2.00 16.21 -12.42
C SER A 54 1.40 15.43 -11.24
N ILE A 55 1.79 14.17 -11.09
CA ILE A 55 1.35 13.34 -9.97
C ILE A 55 1.78 13.94 -8.64
N MET A 56 3.00 14.41 -8.50
CA MET A 56 3.48 15.02 -7.26
C MET A 56 2.67 16.29 -6.88
N ILE A 57 2.26 17.08 -7.87
CA ILE A 57 1.42 18.27 -7.62
C ILE A 57 0.01 17.84 -7.19
N THR A 58 -0.59 16.90 -7.88
CA THR A 58 -1.92 16.37 -7.51
C THR A 58 -1.90 15.70 -6.15
N ASP A 59 -0.84 14.96 -5.80
CA ASP A 59 -0.70 14.29 -4.50
C ASP A 59 -0.72 15.28 -3.32
N VAL A 60 -0.21 16.51 -3.50
CA VAL A 60 -0.28 17.55 -2.44
C VAL A 60 -1.73 17.94 -2.17
N ILE A 61 -2.51 18.25 -3.22
CA ILE A 61 -3.93 18.61 -3.09
C ILE A 61 -4.72 17.43 -2.50
N GLN A 62 -4.47 16.24 -3.01
CA GLN A 62 -5.09 15.02 -2.54
C GLN A 62 -4.77 14.74 -1.07
N GLY A 63 -3.52 14.93 -0.64
CA GLY A 63 -3.12 14.78 0.76
C GLY A 63 -3.85 15.72 1.71
N ILE A 64 -4.04 16.99 1.32
CA ILE A 64 -4.81 17.96 2.12
C ILE A 64 -6.27 17.50 2.26
N LEU A 65 -6.89 17.07 1.17
CA LEU A 65 -8.27 16.56 1.18
C LEU A 65 -8.40 15.29 2.03
N MET A 66 -7.41 14.38 1.97
CA MET A 66 -7.39 13.17 2.80
C MET A 66 -7.36 13.49 4.29
N VAL A 67 -6.48 14.39 4.72
CA VAL A 67 -6.38 14.80 6.13
C VAL A 67 -7.68 15.47 6.59
N ALA A 68 -8.23 16.39 5.78
CA ALA A 68 -9.51 17.03 6.08
C ALA A 68 -10.65 16.00 6.22
N THR A 69 -10.69 15.02 5.33
CA THR A 69 -11.68 13.93 5.37
C THR A 69 -11.54 13.09 6.63
N ALA A 70 -10.31 12.71 7.02
CA ALA A 70 -10.07 11.94 8.23
C ALA A 70 -10.58 12.67 9.47
N VAL A 71 -10.28 13.98 9.58
CA VAL A 71 -10.72 14.82 10.70
C VAL A 71 -12.25 14.91 10.74
N VAL A 72 -12.89 15.26 9.61
CA VAL A 72 -14.35 15.41 9.57
C VAL A 72 -15.03 14.07 9.88
N THR A 73 -14.61 12.97 9.26
CA THR A 73 -15.21 11.64 9.48
C THR A 73 -15.12 11.21 10.95
N PHE A 74 -13.98 11.45 11.59
CA PHE A 74 -13.78 11.11 13.00
C PHE A 74 -14.75 11.87 13.90
N PHE A 75 -14.82 13.20 13.79
CA PHE A 75 -15.73 13.98 14.63
C PHE A 75 -17.20 13.68 14.36
N VAL A 76 -17.57 13.42 13.11
CA VAL A 76 -18.93 12.99 12.74
C VAL A 76 -19.26 11.63 13.34
N SER A 77 -18.33 10.67 13.30
CA SER A 77 -18.55 9.35 13.90
C SER A 77 -18.73 9.43 15.41
N LEU A 78 -17.99 10.30 16.10
CA LEU A 78 -18.18 10.58 17.52
C LEU A 78 -19.56 11.17 17.80
N GLN A 79 -19.99 12.15 17.00
CA GLN A 79 -21.28 12.81 17.16
C GLN A 79 -22.44 11.81 16.96
N LEU A 80 -22.37 10.98 15.91
CA LEU A 80 -23.38 9.95 15.64
C LEU A 80 -23.46 8.90 16.76
N GLY A 81 -22.32 8.58 17.39
CA GLY A 81 -22.26 7.65 18.52
C GLY A 81 -22.60 8.26 19.87
N GLY A 82 -22.91 9.56 19.97
CA GLY A 82 -23.23 10.24 21.24
C GLY A 82 -22.01 10.62 22.07
N GLY A 83 -20.81 10.56 21.50
CA GLY A 83 -19.54 10.89 22.14
C GLY A 83 -18.77 9.66 22.63
N MET A 84 -17.49 9.84 22.93
CA MET A 84 -16.58 8.74 23.26
C MET A 84 -17.00 7.96 24.52
N GLU A 85 -17.52 8.64 25.53
CA GLU A 85 -17.97 7.99 26.77
C GLU A 85 -19.14 7.04 26.51
N VAL A 86 -20.15 7.49 25.76
CA VAL A 86 -21.31 6.68 25.40
C VAL A 86 -20.92 5.48 24.53
N ILE A 87 -20.02 5.70 23.56
CA ILE A 87 -19.49 4.65 22.71
C ILE A 87 -18.75 3.59 23.53
N ASN A 88 -17.86 4.00 24.41
CA ASN A 88 -17.09 3.07 25.26
C ASN A 88 -18.02 2.28 26.19
N GLN A 89 -19.00 2.93 26.80
CA GLN A 89 -19.98 2.27 27.66
C GLN A 89 -20.78 1.24 26.87
N HIS A 90 -21.31 1.61 25.70
CA HIS A 90 -22.06 0.70 24.85
C HIS A 90 -21.25 -0.51 24.39
N LEU A 91 -19.97 -0.31 24.00
CA LEU A 91 -19.08 -1.40 23.64
C LEU A 91 -18.78 -2.32 24.83
N ALA A 92 -18.57 -1.75 26.03
CA ALA A 92 -18.36 -2.52 27.24
C ALA A 92 -19.59 -3.35 27.62
N ASP A 93 -20.79 -2.76 27.51
CA ASP A 93 -22.06 -3.43 27.82
C ASP A 93 -22.40 -4.53 26.78
N THR A 94 -21.96 -4.36 25.53
CA THR A 94 -22.17 -5.35 24.49
C THR A 94 -21.21 -6.52 24.63
N ASP A 95 -19.92 -6.27 24.76
CA ASP A 95 -18.87 -7.26 24.98
C ASP A 95 -17.56 -6.55 25.37
N MET A 96 -17.15 -6.72 26.61
CA MET A 96 -15.94 -6.11 27.15
C MET A 96 -14.67 -6.45 26.36
N SER A 97 -14.67 -7.57 25.64
CA SER A 97 -13.55 -7.96 24.78
C SER A 97 -13.36 -7.03 23.58
N LEU A 98 -14.36 -6.24 23.18
CA LEU A 98 -14.24 -5.21 22.14
C LEU A 98 -13.31 -4.06 22.53
N LEU A 99 -13.12 -3.82 23.82
CA LEU A 99 -12.23 -2.78 24.36
C LEU A 99 -10.87 -3.31 24.80
N SER A 100 -10.61 -4.58 24.61
CA SER A 100 -9.37 -5.21 25.09
C SER A 100 -8.78 -6.16 24.03
N HIS A 101 -7.48 -6.36 24.12
CA HIS A 101 -6.78 -7.41 23.35
C HIS A 101 -7.08 -8.78 24.00
N PRO A 102 -7.30 -9.85 23.23
CA PRO A 102 -7.16 -10.01 21.77
C PRO A 102 -8.41 -9.69 20.93
N GLY A 103 -9.40 -9.03 21.50
CA GLY A 103 -10.63 -8.70 20.83
C GLY A 103 -11.67 -9.82 20.86
N GLN A 104 -12.88 -9.51 20.41
CA GLN A 104 -14.00 -10.44 20.36
C GLN A 104 -13.63 -11.71 19.57
N ASN A 105 -13.97 -12.87 20.12
CA ASN A 105 -13.66 -14.17 19.51
C ASN A 105 -12.19 -14.38 19.16
N ASN A 106 -11.25 -13.78 19.92
CA ASN A 106 -9.83 -13.83 19.63
C ASN A 106 -9.48 -13.32 18.21
N SER A 107 -10.18 -12.26 17.76
CA SER A 107 -10.04 -11.73 16.39
C SER A 107 -8.64 -11.19 16.07
N MET A 108 -7.90 -10.75 17.09
CA MET A 108 -6.53 -10.25 16.96
C MET A 108 -5.59 -10.96 17.96
N PRO A 109 -5.28 -12.24 17.75
CA PRO A 109 -4.34 -12.95 18.60
C PRO A 109 -2.97 -12.26 18.55
N TRP A 110 -2.12 -12.47 19.58
CA TRP A 110 -0.85 -11.78 19.72
C TRP A 110 0.08 -11.95 18.48
N GLN A 111 -0.01 -13.10 17.80
CA GLN A 111 0.73 -13.36 16.57
C GLN A 111 0.36 -12.39 15.46
N ASN A 112 -0.94 -12.12 15.28
CA ASN A 112 -1.43 -11.17 14.30
C ASN A 112 -1.00 -9.73 14.66
N TYR A 113 -1.08 -9.38 15.94
CA TYR A 113 -0.66 -8.07 16.43
C TYR A 113 0.84 -7.82 16.14
N VAL A 114 1.71 -8.74 16.51
CA VAL A 114 3.15 -8.66 16.20
C VAL A 114 3.40 -8.65 14.70
N SER A 115 2.67 -9.45 13.94
CA SER A 115 2.79 -9.48 12.48
C SER A 115 2.46 -8.12 11.85
N MET A 116 1.40 -7.46 12.31
CA MET A 116 1.03 -6.12 11.83
C MET A 116 2.11 -5.09 12.13
N ILE A 117 2.66 -5.09 13.35
CA ILE A 117 3.76 -4.18 13.71
C ILE A 117 4.95 -4.39 12.77
N ILE A 118 5.38 -5.64 12.56
CA ILE A 118 6.52 -5.94 11.68
C ILE A 118 6.20 -5.59 10.23
N MET A 119 5.04 -5.95 9.73
CA MET A 119 4.63 -5.67 8.36
C MET A 119 4.61 -4.17 8.08
N TRP A 120 3.99 -3.36 8.93
CA TRP A 120 3.93 -1.92 8.73
C TRP A 120 5.27 -1.22 8.94
N SER A 121 6.16 -1.79 9.78
CA SER A 121 7.52 -1.26 9.97
C SER A 121 8.44 -1.53 8.78
N PHE A 122 8.41 -2.74 8.23
CA PHE A 122 9.32 -3.14 7.14
C PHE A 122 8.74 -2.95 5.74
N PHE A 123 7.44 -2.97 5.60
CA PHE A 123 6.74 -2.81 4.35
C PHE A 123 7.15 -1.53 3.59
N THR A 124 7.29 -0.42 4.27
CA THR A 124 7.69 0.87 3.68
C THR A 124 9.04 0.77 2.96
N ILE A 125 9.97 -0.02 3.49
CA ILE A 125 11.29 -0.26 2.90
C ILE A 125 11.19 -1.07 1.61
N GLY A 126 10.22 -1.96 1.50
CA GLY A 126 9.98 -2.77 0.29
C GLY A 126 9.16 -2.09 -0.81
N GLN A 127 8.67 -0.87 -0.59
CA GLN A 127 7.74 -0.18 -1.50
C GLN A 127 8.45 0.63 -2.60
N PRO A 128 8.57 0.13 -3.83
CA PRO A 128 9.34 0.82 -4.88
C PRO A 128 8.74 2.16 -5.28
N HIS A 129 7.42 2.33 -5.24
CA HIS A 129 6.75 3.58 -5.60
C HIS A 129 6.99 4.73 -4.60
N LEU A 130 7.36 4.43 -3.35
CA LEU A 130 7.77 5.45 -2.39
C LEU A 130 9.19 5.94 -2.69
N PHE A 131 10.11 5.02 -3.04
CA PHE A 131 11.48 5.38 -3.38
C PHE A 131 11.57 6.27 -4.62
N THR A 132 10.73 6.06 -5.62
CA THR A 132 10.72 6.92 -6.82
C THR A 132 10.47 8.39 -6.48
N LYS A 133 9.68 8.66 -5.44
CA LYS A 133 9.42 10.03 -4.96
C LYS A 133 10.64 10.63 -4.25
N PHE A 134 11.41 9.84 -3.48
CA PHE A 134 12.62 10.33 -2.83
C PHE A 134 13.70 10.78 -3.84
N PHE A 135 13.87 10.06 -4.93
CA PHE A 135 14.84 10.42 -5.98
C PHE A 135 14.50 11.73 -6.72
N THR A 136 13.28 12.25 -6.57
CA THR A 136 12.88 13.53 -7.18
C THR A 136 13.09 14.74 -6.25
N MET A 137 13.51 14.53 -5.01
CA MET A 137 13.70 15.59 -4.03
C MET A 137 15.00 16.38 -4.27
N LYS A 138 14.94 17.68 -4.04
CA LYS A 138 16.03 18.62 -4.39
C LYS A 138 17.30 18.40 -3.56
N ASN A 139 17.17 18.08 -2.29
CA ASN A 139 18.30 17.88 -1.37
C ASN A 139 17.85 17.14 -0.10
N TYR A 140 18.81 16.73 0.73
CA TYR A 140 18.59 16.00 1.98
C TYR A 140 17.63 16.73 2.94
N ASN A 141 17.79 18.04 3.13
CA ASN A 141 16.94 18.80 4.06
C ASN A 141 15.45 18.79 3.62
N VAL A 142 15.20 18.88 2.32
CA VAL A 142 13.83 18.75 1.77
C VAL A 142 13.31 17.35 1.99
N MET A 143 14.12 16.33 1.75
CA MET A 143 13.76 14.92 2.00
C MET A 143 13.44 14.69 3.48
N PHE A 144 14.31 15.13 4.39
CA PHE A 144 14.10 14.97 5.84
C PHE A 144 12.79 15.61 6.32
N LYS A 145 12.54 16.87 5.90
CA LYS A 145 11.28 17.57 6.22
C LYS A 145 10.06 16.86 5.63
N ALA A 146 10.15 16.37 4.39
CA ALA A 146 9.06 15.65 3.74
C ALA A 146 8.75 14.33 4.46
N VAL A 147 9.78 13.58 4.87
CA VAL A 147 9.60 12.35 5.66
C VAL A 147 8.98 12.65 7.01
N LEU A 148 9.48 13.64 7.74
CA LEU A 148 8.96 14.02 9.05
C LEU A 148 7.48 14.46 8.97
N LEU A 149 7.17 15.42 8.10
CA LEU A 149 5.80 15.92 7.94
C LEU A 149 4.86 14.85 7.40
N GLY A 150 5.34 14.05 6.44
CA GLY A 150 4.57 12.93 5.88
C GLY A 150 4.26 11.86 6.92
N THR A 151 5.23 11.50 7.75
CA THR A 151 5.03 10.53 8.84
C THR A 151 4.03 11.03 9.87
N LEU A 152 4.17 12.27 10.32
CA LEU A 152 3.23 12.88 11.28
C LEU A 152 1.82 12.99 10.70
N GLY A 153 1.70 13.46 9.45
CA GLY A 153 0.41 13.58 8.77
C GLY A 153 -0.25 12.23 8.54
N MET A 154 0.52 11.22 8.12
CA MET A 154 0.02 9.86 7.93
C MET A 154 -0.41 9.23 9.27
N TRP A 155 0.42 9.31 10.30
CA TRP A 155 0.07 8.80 11.64
C TRP A 155 -1.21 9.44 12.17
N PHE A 156 -1.32 10.76 12.07
CA PHE A 156 -2.50 11.50 12.52
C PHE A 156 -3.77 11.08 11.77
N SER A 157 -3.73 11.11 10.42
CA SER A 157 -4.92 10.78 9.62
C SER A 157 -5.30 9.31 9.69
N ALA A 158 -4.32 8.39 9.71
CA ALA A 158 -4.59 6.97 9.85
C ALA A 158 -5.26 6.66 11.20
N THR A 159 -4.72 7.19 12.31
CA THR A 159 -5.31 7.00 13.64
C THR A 159 -6.77 7.47 13.67
N LEU A 160 -7.09 8.64 13.10
CA LEU A 160 -8.46 9.14 13.08
C LEU A 160 -9.40 8.23 12.28
N ILE A 161 -8.97 7.74 11.12
CA ILE A 161 -9.79 6.83 10.30
C ILE A 161 -9.95 5.45 10.96
N GLU A 162 -8.92 4.92 11.59
CA GLU A 162 -9.00 3.65 12.32
C GLU A 162 -10.02 3.73 13.47
N TRP A 163 -10.04 4.84 14.19
CA TRP A 163 -11.05 5.10 15.21
C TRP A 163 -12.47 5.15 14.66
N CYS A 164 -12.68 5.57 13.39
CA CYS A 164 -14.00 5.53 12.77
C CYS A 164 -14.56 4.10 12.64
N GLY A 165 -13.70 3.08 12.54
CA GLY A 165 -14.11 1.67 12.60
C GLY A 165 -14.70 1.28 13.95
N VAL A 166 -14.11 1.77 15.04
CA VAL A 166 -14.58 1.53 16.41
C VAL A 166 -15.88 2.32 16.69
N THR A 167 -15.83 3.62 16.48
CA THR A 167 -16.96 4.54 16.77
C THR A 167 -18.16 4.28 15.86
N GLY A 168 -17.93 3.96 14.60
CA GLY A 168 -18.96 3.67 13.62
C GLY A 168 -19.71 2.36 13.87
N ARG A 169 -19.11 1.41 14.61
CA ARG A 169 -19.77 0.15 14.97
C ARG A 169 -21.07 0.36 15.77
N MET A 170 -21.10 1.38 16.62
CA MET A 170 -22.31 1.74 17.36
C MET A 170 -23.42 2.21 16.43
N SER A 171 -23.09 3.06 15.46
CA SER A 171 -24.08 3.63 14.52
C SER A 171 -24.50 2.65 13.43
N PHE A 172 -23.66 1.67 13.10
CA PHE A 172 -23.87 0.69 12.04
C PHE A 172 -23.54 -0.74 12.51
N PRO A 173 -24.26 -1.29 13.50
CA PRO A 173 -23.92 -2.57 14.14
C PRO A 173 -24.10 -3.79 13.22
N ASN A 174 -24.85 -3.66 12.14
CA ASN A 174 -25.19 -4.76 11.23
C ASN A 174 -24.14 -4.97 10.11
N LEU A 175 -23.12 -4.14 10.02
CA LEU A 175 -22.06 -4.31 9.02
C LEU A 175 -21.14 -5.48 9.40
N THR A 176 -21.08 -6.49 8.53
CA THR A 176 -20.24 -7.68 8.73
C THR A 176 -19.47 -8.05 7.47
N GLY A 177 -18.35 -8.75 7.63
CA GLY A 177 -17.53 -9.20 6.51
C GLY A 177 -17.08 -8.07 5.60
N THR A 178 -17.31 -8.18 4.29
CA THR A 178 -16.93 -7.16 3.29
C THR A 178 -17.76 -5.88 3.38
N ASP A 179 -18.93 -5.91 4.05
CA ASP A 179 -19.77 -4.73 4.17
C ASP A 179 -19.19 -3.70 5.16
N THR A 180 -18.25 -4.12 6.00
CA THR A 180 -17.48 -3.19 6.85
C THR A 180 -16.69 -2.16 6.06
N ASP A 181 -16.34 -2.43 4.80
CA ASP A 181 -15.68 -1.47 3.92
C ASP A 181 -16.56 -0.21 3.62
N PHE A 182 -17.88 -0.28 3.84
CA PHE A 182 -18.81 0.84 3.67
C PHE A 182 -18.86 1.81 4.86
N ILE A 183 -18.19 1.54 5.98
CA ILE A 183 -18.35 2.30 7.24
C ILE A 183 -18.07 3.80 7.08
N VAL A 184 -16.96 4.18 6.44
CA VAL A 184 -16.55 5.58 6.28
C VAL A 184 -17.53 6.36 5.38
N PRO A 185 -17.91 5.89 4.18
CA PRO A 185 -18.94 6.54 3.38
C PRO A 185 -20.29 6.67 4.09
N LEU A 186 -20.71 5.67 4.85
CA LEU A 186 -21.98 5.70 5.59
C LEU A 186 -21.97 6.74 6.72
N ILE A 187 -20.89 6.85 7.48
CA ILE A 187 -20.71 7.89 8.50
C ILE A 187 -20.88 9.27 7.88
N LEU A 188 -20.18 9.53 6.77
CA LEU A 188 -20.27 10.83 6.08
C LEU A 188 -21.67 11.11 5.52
N GLN A 189 -22.33 10.09 4.97
CA GLN A 189 -23.68 10.23 4.43
C GLN A 189 -24.72 10.51 5.53
N ALA A 190 -24.58 9.88 6.68
CA ALA A 190 -25.52 10.02 7.79
C ALA A 190 -25.37 11.29 8.62
N GLY A 191 -24.13 11.76 8.79
CA GLY A 191 -23.83 12.80 9.78
C GLY A 191 -23.36 14.15 9.21
N VAL A 192 -23.28 14.32 7.89
CA VAL A 192 -22.77 15.55 7.28
C VAL A 192 -23.72 16.11 6.24
N HIS A 193 -23.82 17.44 6.18
CA HIS A 193 -24.57 18.11 5.11
C HIS A 193 -24.07 17.65 3.72
N PRO A 194 -24.96 17.39 2.73
CA PRO A 194 -24.59 16.78 1.45
C PRO A 194 -23.43 17.45 0.71
N VAL A 195 -23.33 18.79 0.76
CA VAL A 195 -22.23 19.54 0.11
C VAL A 195 -20.88 19.21 0.75
N ILE A 196 -20.81 19.18 2.09
CA ILE A 196 -19.57 18.85 2.81
C ILE A 196 -19.26 17.37 2.62
N SER A 197 -20.27 16.51 2.70
CA SER A 197 -20.13 15.07 2.45
C SER A 197 -19.54 14.79 1.06
N SER A 198 -20.01 15.49 0.01
CA SER A 198 -19.46 15.37 -1.34
C SER A 198 -17.98 15.77 -1.44
N LEU A 199 -17.57 16.84 -0.70
CA LEU A 199 -16.16 17.25 -0.63
C LEU A 199 -15.31 16.20 0.08
N MET A 200 -15.82 15.60 1.16
CA MET A 200 -15.10 14.53 1.89
C MET A 200 -15.01 13.27 1.04
N VAL A 201 -16.00 12.95 0.25
CA VAL A 201 -15.96 11.89 -0.76
C VAL A 201 -14.81 12.10 -1.74
N ALA A 202 -14.61 13.33 -2.22
CA ALA A 202 -13.46 13.65 -3.06
C ALA A 202 -12.13 13.37 -2.35
N GLY A 203 -12.06 13.52 -1.03
CA GLY A 203 -10.90 13.17 -0.21
C GLY A 203 -10.65 11.65 -0.15
N ILE A 204 -11.71 10.83 -0.04
CA ILE A 204 -11.55 9.37 -0.07
C ILE A 204 -11.11 8.91 -1.47
N PHE A 205 -11.71 9.44 -2.53
CA PHE A 205 -11.24 9.19 -3.90
C PHE A 205 -9.77 9.58 -4.08
N SER A 206 -9.37 10.72 -3.49
CA SER A 206 -7.99 11.21 -3.52
C SER A 206 -7.00 10.21 -2.92
N ALA A 207 -7.38 9.53 -1.83
CA ALA A 207 -6.54 8.51 -1.20
C ALA A 207 -6.25 7.35 -2.17
N GLY A 208 -7.29 6.83 -2.80
CA GLY A 208 -7.14 5.77 -3.81
C GLY A 208 -6.35 6.22 -5.03
N MET A 209 -6.68 7.40 -5.58
CA MET A 209 -6.05 7.93 -6.80
C MET A 209 -4.54 8.18 -6.62
N SER A 210 -4.11 8.74 -5.48
CA SER A 210 -2.69 9.01 -5.19
C SER A 210 -1.87 7.72 -5.11
N THR A 211 -2.45 6.68 -4.53
CA THR A 211 -1.81 5.37 -4.44
C THR A 211 -1.72 4.70 -5.82
N VAL A 212 -2.85 4.64 -6.55
CA VAL A 212 -2.89 4.00 -7.88
C VAL A 212 -1.93 4.70 -8.84
N SER A 213 -1.87 6.03 -8.86
CA SER A 213 -0.97 6.77 -9.77
C SER A 213 0.50 6.49 -9.48
N GLY A 214 0.91 6.52 -8.21
CA GLY A 214 2.28 6.23 -7.81
C GLY A 214 2.71 4.80 -8.16
N VAL A 215 1.84 3.84 -7.86
CA VAL A 215 2.06 2.42 -8.17
C VAL A 215 2.07 2.18 -9.68
N LEU A 216 1.14 2.78 -10.42
CA LEU A 216 1.00 2.63 -11.87
C LEU A 216 2.25 3.15 -12.61
N ILE A 217 2.75 4.35 -12.27
CA ILE A 217 3.96 4.89 -12.89
C ILE A 217 5.20 4.05 -12.56
N THR A 218 5.32 3.59 -11.33
CA THR A 218 6.46 2.74 -10.93
C THR A 218 6.43 1.41 -11.68
N SER A 219 5.27 0.76 -11.75
CA SER A 219 5.09 -0.48 -12.50
C SER A 219 5.33 -0.28 -14.00
N THR A 220 4.81 0.82 -14.55
CA THR A 220 5.06 1.19 -15.96
C THR A 220 6.55 1.38 -16.23
N SER A 221 7.27 2.06 -15.34
CA SER A 221 8.71 2.25 -15.48
C SER A 221 9.47 0.93 -15.44
N ALA A 222 9.12 0.02 -14.53
CA ALA A 222 9.73 -1.30 -14.44
C ALA A 222 9.50 -2.15 -15.71
N VAL A 223 8.28 -2.16 -16.27
CA VAL A 223 8.02 -2.86 -17.53
C VAL A 223 8.79 -2.22 -18.68
N THR A 224 8.75 -0.89 -18.80
CA THR A 224 9.33 -0.20 -19.92
C THR A 224 10.86 -0.21 -19.89
N ARG A 225 11.46 0.10 -18.74
CA ARG A 225 12.93 0.19 -18.58
C ARG A 225 13.57 -1.18 -18.39
N ASP A 226 13.02 -2.01 -17.51
CA ASP A 226 13.70 -3.25 -17.10
C ASP A 226 13.34 -4.44 -18.01
N LEU A 227 12.11 -4.52 -18.53
CA LEU A 227 11.72 -5.59 -19.43
C LEU A 227 11.90 -5.17 -20.89
N TYR A 228 11.25 -4.09 -21.33
CA TYR A 228 11.26 -3.74 -22.75
C TYR A 228 12.66 -3.30 -23.22
N GLN A 229 13.27 -2.27 -22.64
CA GLN A 229 14.56 -1.77 -23.11
C GLN A 229 15.74 -2.68 -22.80
N LYS A 230 15.76 -3.38 -21.63
CA LYS A 230 16.93 -4.21 -21.26
C LYS A 230 16.86 -5.65 -21.78
N ILE A 231 15.66 -6.18 -22.05
CA ILE A 231 15.47 -7.60 -22.40
C ILE A 231 14.95 -7.74 -23.81
N PHE A 232 13.79 -7.11 -24.15
CA PHE A 232 13.10 -7.36 -25.41
C PHE A 232 13.67 -6.54 -26.56
N ASN A 233 13.96 -5.26 -26.36
CA ASN A 233 14.50 -4.37 -27.41
C ASN A 233 15.61 -3.49 -26.85
N LYS A 234 16.85 -3.98 -26.89
CA LYS A 234 18.02 -3.26 -26.37
C LYS A 234 18.40 -2.03 -27.19
N GLU A 235 17.90 -1.93 -28.43
CA GLU A 235 18.13 -0.81 -29.34
C GLU A 235 17.02 0.24 -29.26
N ALA A 236 16.01 0.03 -28.39
CA ALA A 236 14.89 0.94 -28.25
C ALA A 236 15.36 2.35 -27.86
N THR A 237 14.92 3.32 -28.64
CA THR A 237 15.17 4.74 -28.35
C THR A 237 14.32 5.23 -27.18
N ASP A 238 14.65 6.41 -26.65
CA ASP A 238 13.80 7.04 -25.61
C ASP A 238 12.40 7.35 -26.11
N LYS A 239 12.23 7.59 -27.41
CA LYS A 239 10.91 7.77 -28.03
C LYS A 239 10.09 6.46 -28.03
N ASP A 240 10.74 5.34 -28.35
CA ASP A 240 10.09 4.02 -28.31
C ASP A 240 9.70 3.65 -26.89
N ALA A 241 10.57 3.91 -25.91
CA ALA A 241 10.29 3.72 -24.50
C ALA A 241 9.12 4.58 -24.02
N PHE A 242 9.03 5.83 -24.47
CA PHE A 242 7.93 6.72 -24.15
C PHE A 242 6.59 6.23 -24.73
N ILE A 243 6.58 5.78 -25.97
CA ILE A 243 5.39 5.21 -26.59
C ILE A 243 4.98 3.91 -25.87
N MET A 244 5.93 3.02 -25.59
CA MET A 244 5.70 1.78 -24.86
C MET A 244 5.13 2.05 -23.46
N SER A 245 5.65 3.06 -22.77
CA SER A 245 5.14 3.42 -21.42
C SER A 245 3.66 3.77 -21.42
N ARG A 246 3.14 4.39 -22.47
CA ARG A 246 1.70 4.69 -22.60
C ARG A 246 0.87 3.42 -22.74
N TYR A 247 1.28 2.48 -23.59
CA TYR A 247 0.58 1.20 -23.72
C TYR A 247 0.62 0.39 -22.42
N VAL A 248 1.77 0.35 -21.75
CA VAL A 248 1.93 -0.34 -20.47
C VAL A 248 1.06 0.30 -19.39
N THR A 249 1.01 1.64 -19.33
CA THR A 249 0.14 2.36 -18.37
C THR A 249 -1.33 1.97 -18.56
N VAL A 250 -1.81 1.96 -19.81
CA VAL A 250 -3.18 1.52 -20.13
C VAL A 250 -3.39 0.06 -19.73
N GLY A 251 -2.49 -0.83 -20.13
CA GLY A 251 -2.60 -2.26 -19.84
C GLY A 251 -2.66 -2.58 -18.35
N LEU A 252 -1.74 -2.01 -17.55
CA LEU A 252 -1.72 -2.20 -16.10
C LEU A 252 -2.92 -1.55 -15.41
N GLY A 253 -3.35 -0.37 -15.87
CA GLY A 253 -4.54 0.29 -15.36
C GLY A 253 -5.82 -0.50 -15.65
N VAL A 254 -5.96 -1.08 -16.85
CA VAL A 254 -7.07 -1.99 -17.18
C VAL A 254 -7.04 -3.24 -16.31
N LEU A 255 -5.87 -3.84 -16.06
CA LEU A 255 -5.74 -4.98 -15.14
C LEU A 255 -6.21 -4.62 -13.73
N ALA A 256 -5.86 -3.44 -13.24
CA ALA A 256 -6.33 -2.96 -11.93
C ALA A 256 -7.87 -2.80 -11.90
N ILE A 257 -8.46 -2.26 -12.96
CA ILE A 257 -9.93 -2.16 -13.12
C ILE A 257 -10.55 -3.57 -13.11
N CYS A 258 -9.99 -4.52 -13.86
CA CYS A 258 -10.49 -5.89 -13.90
C CYS A 258 -10.47 -6.56 -12.52
N ILE A 259 -9.37 -6.41 -11.75
CA ILE A 259 -9.28 -6.92 -10.37
C ILE A 259 -10.33 -6.25 -9.48
N GLY A 260 -10.52 -4.93 -9.61
CA GLY A 260 -11.53 -4.20 -8.88
C GLY A 260 -12.95 -4.70 -9.15
N ILE A 261 -13.29 -4.96 -10.41
CA ILE A 261 -14.62 -5.50 -10.82
C ILE A 261 -14.79 -6.94 -10.35
N TYR A 262 -13.76 -7.78 -10.51
CA TYR A 262 -13.82 -9.19 -10.06
C TYR A 262 -13.92 -9.31 -8.53
N LYS A 263 -13.32 -8.36 -7.77
CA LYS A 263 -13.36 -8.27 -6.31
C LYS A 263 -13.04 -9.62 -5.62
N PRO A 264 -11.85 -10.17 -5.83
CA PRO A 264 -11.51 -11.52 -5.36
C PRO A 264 -11.50 -11.63 -3.83
N SER A 265 -11.37 -10.52 -3.12
CA SER A 265 -11.32 -10.45 -1.66
C SER A 265 -11.67 -9.04 -1.16
N SER A 266 -11.74 -8.84 0.17
CA SER A 266 -11.91 -7.51 0.76
C SER A 266 -10.73 -6.60 0.43
N ILE A 267 -10.93 -5.28 0.51
CA ILE A 267 -9.87 -4.28 0.31
C ILE A 267 -8.68 -4.60 1.22
N PHE A 268 -8.96 -4.84 2.50
CA PHE A 268 -7.94 -5.11 3.51
C PHE A 268 -7.09 -6.35 3.18
N GLN A 269 -7.70 -7.45 2.76
CA GLN A 269 -6.99 -8.68 2.39
C GLN A 269 -6.11 -8.50 1.15
N LEU A 270 -6.59 -7.77 0.12
CA LEU A 270 -5.79 -7.46 -1.07
C LEU A 270 -4.58 -6.59 -0.73
N VAL A 271 -4.78 -5.62 0.16
CA VAL A 271 -3.70 -4.77 0.66
C VAL A 271 -2.69 -5.60 1.46
N LEU A 272 -3.13 -6.47 2.36
CA LEU A 272 -2.25 -7.35 3.13
C LEU A 272 -1.43 -8.27 2.23
N PHE A 273 -2.06 -8.86 1.22
CA PHE A 273 -1.37 -9.71 0.24
C PHE A 273 -0.28 -8.93 -0.50
N SER A 274 -0.62 -7.73 -0.99
CA SER A 274 0.33 -6.89 -1.73
C SER A 274 1.49 -6.42 -0.85
N PHE A 275 1.18 -6.00 0.36
CA PHE A 275 2.19 -5.49 1.30
C PHE A 275 3.09 -6.60 1.82
N GLY A 276 2.54 -7.79 2.04
CA GLY A 276 3.32 -8.93 2.46
C GLY A 276 4.37 -9.33 1.42
N GLY A 277 3.98 -9.44 0.14
CA GLY A 277 4.93 -9.71 -0.93
C GLY A 277 6.00 -8.61 -1.05
N LEU A 278 5.58 -7.34 -1.17
CA LEU A 278 6.53 -6.24 -1.26
C LEU A 278 7.45 -6.13 -0.02
N GLY A 279 7.00 -6.55 1.16
CA GLY A 279 7.79 -6.58 2.38
C GLY A 279 9.01 -7.50 2.33
N ILE A 280 8.98 -8.55 1.51
CA ILE A 280 10.14 -9.45 1.29
C ILE A 280 11.37 -8.67 0.78
N TRP A 281 11.16 -7.64 -0.03
CA TRP A 281 12.23 -6.82 -0.60
C TRP A 281 13.00 -6.01 0.43
N ALA A 282 12.46 -5.81 1.63
CA ALA A 282 13.16 -5.16 2.72
C ALA A 282 14.46 -5.89 3.10
N ALA A 283 14.49 -7.22 3.03
CA ALA A 283 15.67 -8.01 3.37
C ALA A 283 16.90 -7.66 2.51
N PRO A 284 16.86 -7.78 1.18
CA PRO A 284 18.01 -7.43 0.35
C PRO A 284 18.31 -5.93 0.31
N ILE A 285 17.31 -5.05 0.49
CA ILE A 285 17.53 -3.60 0.55
C ILE A 285 18.35 -3.27 1.81
N LEU A 286 17.93 -3.73 2.99
CA LEU A 286 18.66 -3.52 4.23
C LEU A 286 20.06 -4.10 4.18
N ALA A 287 20.21 -5.31 3.66
CA ALA A 287 21.52 -5.92 3.51
C ALA A 287 22.42 -5.13 2.53
N GLY A 288 21.87 -4.62 1.45
CA GLY A 288 22.60 -3.78 0.49
C GLY A 288 23.08 -2.47 1.10
N LEU A 289 22.34 -1.90 2.06
CA LEU A 289 22.69 -0.65 2.73
C LEU A 289 23.72 -0.85 3.88
N TYR A 290 23.63 -1.94 4.62
CA TYR A 290 24.35 -2.09 5.89
C TYR A 290 25.34 -3.26 5.93
N TRP A 291 25.32 -4.18 4.96
CA TRP A 291 26.15 -5.38 5.02
C TRP A 291 27.08 -5.47 3.82
N LYS A 292 28.35 -5.12 4.02
CA LYS A 292 29.42 -5.11 2.98
C LYS A 292 29.61 -6.46 2.26
N ARG A 293 29.18 -7.58 2.87
CA ARG A 293 29.31 -8.93 2.30
C ARG A 293 28.11 -9.35 1.45
N ALA A 294 27.03 -8.57 1.41
CA ALA A 294 25.87 -8.85 0.57
C ALA A 294 26.29 -8.93 -0.91
N THR A 295 25.73 -9.91 -1.63
CA THR A 295 26.04 -10.13 -3.05
C THR A 295 24.80 -10.00 -3.91
N LYS A 296 24.99 -9.62 -5.18
CA LYS A 296 23.91 -9.57 -6.16
C LYS A 296 23.14 -10.89 -6.25
N VAL A 297 23.88 -12.03 -6.25
CA VAL A 297 23.29 -13.38 -6.34
C VAL A 297 22.47 -13.68 -5.10
N GLY A 298 22.98 -13.35 -3.91
CA GLY A 298 22.26 -13.50 -2.64
C GLY A 298 20.97 -12.70 -2.60
N ALA A 299 21.02 -11.44 -3.05
CA ALA A 299 19.84 -10.57 -3.12
C ALA A 299 18.76 -11.14 -4.07
N PHE A 300 19.14 -11.60 -5.26
CA PHE A 300 18.20 -12.22 -6.20
C PHE A 300 17.59 -13.51 -5.64
N ALA A 301 18.42 -14.39 -5.07
CA ALA A 301 17.96 -15.64 -4.47
C ALA A 301 16.99 -15.38 -3.31
N SER A 302 17.30 -14.41 -2.45
CA SER A 302 16.47 -13.99 -1.33
C SER A 302 15.06 -13.57 -1.78
N VAL A 303 14.96 -12.68 -2.78
CA VAL A 303 13.66 -12.24 -3.28
C VAL A 303 12.91 -13.40 -3.91
N ILE A 304 13.53 -14.16 -4.81
CA ILE A 304 12.84 -15.26 -5.52
C ILE A 304 12.32 -16.31 -4.54
N VAL A 305 13.17 -16.79 -3.63
CA VAL A 305 12.78 -17.81 -2.66
C VAL A 305 11.78 -17.26 -1.65
N GLY A 306 12.00 -16.04 -1.15
CA GLY A 306 11.09 -15.39 -0.22
C GLY A 306 9.69 -15.21 -0.79
N GLU A 307 9.55 -14.78 -2.05
CA GLU A 307 8.26 -14.60 -2.72
C GLU A 307 7.55 -15.94 -2.98
N ILE A 308 8.28 -16.94 -3.44
CA ILE A 308 7.71 -18.29 -3.61
C ILE A 308 7.18 -18.82 -2.27
N VAL A 309 7.97 -18.69 -1.21
CA VAL A 309 7.57 -19.14 0.14
C VAL A 309 6.36 -18.31 0.61
N TYR A 310 6.35 -17.00 0.41
CA TYR A 310 5.24 -16.14 0.79
C TYR A 310 3.93 -16.57 0.10
N ILE A 311 3.97 -16.79 -1.21
CA ILE A 311 2.80 -17.24 -1.97
C ILE A 311 2.34 -18.62 -1.47
N LEU A 312 3.25 -19.58 -1.28
CA LEU A 312 2.92 -20.91 -0.80
C LEU A 312 2.30 -20.89 0.62
N LEU A 313 2.84 -20.08 1.53
CA LEU A 313 2.31 -19.92 2.88
C LEU A 313 0.95 -19.21 2.91
N THR A 314 0.71 -18.31 1.96
CA THR A 314 -0.56 -17.59 1.87
C THR A 314 -1.67 -18.44 1.25
N THR A 315 -1.33 -19.33 0.30
CA THR A 315 -2.32 -20.07 -0.47
C THR A 315 -2.51 -21.52 -0.05
N THR A 316 -1.42 -22.22 0.28
CA THR A 316 -1.42 -23.69 0.43
C THR A 316 -1.03 -24.14 1.82
N PHE A 317 0.02 -23.59 2.40
CA PHE A 317 0.61 -24.05 3.65
C PHE A 317 0.38 -23.09 4.82
N THR A 318 -0.84 -22.59 4.96
CA THR A 318 -1.21 -21.62 5.99
C THR A 318 -0.94 -22.09 7.42
N SER A 319 -1.02 -23.41 7.67
CA SER A 319 -0.71 -24.01 8.97
C SER A 319 0.75 -23.84 9.41
N LEU A 320 1.68 -23.71 8.46
CA LEU A 320 3.11 -23.55 8.75
C LEU A 320 3.48 -22.13 9.18
N THR A 321 2.52 -21.23 9.23
CA THR A 321 2.75 -19.85 9.72
C THR A 321 2.68 -19.74 11.24
N PHE A 322 2.26 -20.79 11.94
CA PHE A 322 2.09 -20.80 13.41
C PHE A 322 1.20 -19.65 13.93
N GLY A 323 0.24 -19.22 13.12
CA GLY A 323 -0.66 -18.11 13.41
C GLY A 323 -0.10 -16.71 13.12
N PHE A 324 1.15 -16.59 12.67
CA PHE A 324 1.72 -15.33 12.19
C PHE A 324 1.28 -15.03 10.76
N ASN A 325 1.41 -13.77 10.36
CA ASN A 325 1.26 -13.41 8.95
C ASN A 325 2.34 -14.16 8.11
N PRO A 326 1.98 -14.72 6.96
CA PRO A 326 2.91 -15.43 6.08
C PRO A 326 4.20 -14.65 5.77
N LEU A 327 4.14 -13.31 5.73
CA LEU A 327 5.31 -12.46 5.53
C LEU A 327 6.43 -12.74 6.55
N ILE A 328 6.09 -12.97 7.82
CA ILE A 328 7.10 -13.13 8.88
C ILE A 328 7.99 -14.34 8.59
N VAL A 329 7.35 -15.48 8.32
CA VAL A 329 8.07 -16.74 8.03
C VAL A 329 8.84 -16.61 6.71
N ALA A 330 8.19 -16.08 5.68
CA ALA A 330 8.81 -15.89 4.37
C ALA A 330 10.01 -14.91 4.43
N TRP A 331 9.91 -13.83 5.21
CA TRP A 331 10.98 -12.85 5.38
C TRP A 331 12.18 -13.44 6.13
N ILE A 332 11.95 -14.25 7.18
CA ILE A 332 13.02 -14.97 7.88
C ILE A 332 13.75 -15.91 6.91
N ILE A 333 13.01 -16.67 6.12
CA ILE A 333 13.60 -17.57 5.11
C ILE A 333 14.37 -16.77 4.07
N ALA A 334 13.82 -15.66 3.58
CA ALA A 334 14.50 -14.76 2.64
C ALA A 334 15.82 -14.21 3.21
N MET A 335 15.85 -13.83 4.49
CA MET A 335 17.08 -13.39 5.17
C MET A 335 18.11 -14.52 5.29
N VAL A 336 17.69 -15.73 5.66
CA VAL A 336 18.59 -16.90 5.73
C VAL A 336 19.19 -17.18 4.36
N VAL A 337 18.37 -17.23 3.31
CA VAL A 337 18.82 -17.43 1.92
C VAL A 337 19.79 -16.33 1.50
N LEU A 338 19.48 -15.08 1.80
CA LEU A 338 20.37 -13.95 1.51
C LEU A 338 21.75 -14.14 2.13
N ILE A 339 21.78 -14.47 3.41
CA ILE A 339 23.04 -14.67 4.16
C ILE A 339 23.82 -15.85 3.61
N VAL A 340 23.20 -17.01 3.51
CA VAL A 340 23.86 -18.25 3.05
C VAL A 340 24.41 -18.08 1.63
N VAL A 341 23.56 -17.64 0.68
CA VAL A 341 23.98 -17.47 -0.71
C VAL A 341 25.03 -16.38 -0.85
N SER A 342 24.93 -15.29 -0.09
CA SER A 342 25.97 -14.26 -0.13
C SER A 342 27.30 -14.77 0.40
N LEU A 343 27.32 -15.58 1.45
CA LEU A 343 28.55 -16.19 1.98
C LEU A 343 29.18 -17.22 1.03
N CYS A 344 28.35 -17.96 0.29
CA CYS A 344 28.79 -18.97 -0.67
C CYS A 344 29.17 -18.39 -2.05
N THR A 345 28.88 -17.13 -2.34
CA THR A 345 29.19 -16.51 -3.63
C THR A 345 30.35 -15.50 -3.53
N LYS A 346 30.97 -15.16 -4.67
CA LYS A 346 32.06 -14.18 -4.71
C LYS A 346 31.59 -12.83 -4.17
N PRO A 347 32.35 -12.17 -3.27
CA PRO A 347 32.02 -10.85 -2.74
C PRO A 347 31.94 -9.81 -3.86
N ALA A 348 31.27 -8.68 -3.60
CA ALA A 348 31.31 -7.53 -4.48
C ALA A 348 32.77 -7.03 -4.65
N SER A 349 33.06 -6.37 -5.77
CA SER A 349 34.41 -5.83 -5.99
C SER A 349 34.76 -4.79 -4.93
N ALA A 350 36.06 -4.67 -4.59
CA ALA A 350 36.54 -3.67 -3.64
C ALA A 350 36.12 -2.24 -4.05
N GLU A 351 36.11 -1.96 -5.36
CA GLU A 351 35.66 -0.67 -5.90
C GLU A 351 34.17 -0.42 -5.61
N THR A 352 33.30 -1.44 -5.80
CA THR A 352 31.88 -1.34 -5.48
C THR A 352 31.66 -1.09 -4.00
N ILE A 353 32.39 -1.83 -3.14
CA ILE A 353 32.29 -1.67 -1.68
C ILE A 353 32.72 -0.26 -1.28
N ARG A 354 33.87 0.22 -1.78
CA ARG A 354 34.37 1.57 -1.49
C ARG A 354 33.35 2.64 -1.90
N ARG A 355 32.82 2.54 -3.12
CA ARG A 355 31.86 3.51 -3.65
C ARG A 355 30.56 3.58 -2.83
N HIS A 356 30.08 2.44 -2.30
CA HIS A 356 28.79 2.37 -1.63
C HIS A 356 28.86 2.55 -0.10
N PHE A 357 30.00 2.30 0.52
CA PHE A 357 30.13 2.36 1.97
C PHE A 357 31.12 3.44 2.43
N ASP A 358 32.29 3.51 1.80
CA ASP A 358 33.36 4.37 2.31
C ASP A 358 33.25 5.82 1.77
N ASP A 359 32.75 6.00 0.55
CA ASP A 359 32.56 7.35 -0.03
C ASP A 359 31.30 8.05 0.51
N LEU A 360 30.30 7.30 1.01
CA LEU A 360 29.11 7.86 1.66
C LEU A 360 29.37 8.38 3.08
N GLU A 361 30.40 7.89 3.77
CA GLU A 361 30.81 8.42 5.07
C GLU A 361 31.44 9.83 4.97
N LYS A 362 31.72 10.31 3.74
CA LYS A 362 32.33 11.64 3.47
C LYS A 362 31.30 12.70 3.06
N CYS A 363 30.04 12.34 2.90
CA CYS A 363 28.92 13.24 2.59
C CYS A 363 28.07 13.54 3.82
#